data_14da276a7ab380ee6fc042d2ae1a60c8
#
_entry.id   14da276a7ab380ee6fc042d2ae1a60c8
#
_cell.length_a   1.000
_cell.length_b   1.000
_cell.length_c   1.000
_cell.angle_alpha   90.00
_cell.angle_beta   90.00
_cell.angle_gamma   90.00
#
_symmetry.space_group_name_H-M   'P 1'
#
loop_
_entity.id
_entity.type
_entity.pdbx_description
1 polymer ?
#
loop_
_entity_poly.entity_id
_entity_poly.type
_entity_poly.pdbx_seq_one_letter_code
_entity_poly.pdbx_strand_id
1 'polypeptide(L)'
;MSLGQIYHFLKTYPENRIVLAHWGGGLFFYALMKKEVKEALSYVWFDTAASPYLYNPDVYRLAGEIIGFERIIFGSDYPLLRPGRYLKEMESAGLSSKSINKIAGENAASLLGLF
;
A
#
# COMPACT_ATOMS: atom_id res chain seq x y z
N MET A 1 12.98 8.53 7.90
CA MET A 1 13.75 7.75 6.92
C MET A 1 13.42 8.25 5.52
N SER A 2 14.45 8.53 4.69
CA SER A 2 14.23 9.00 3.32
C SER A 2 13.83 7.86 2.39
N LEU A 3 13.25 8.21 1.22
CA LEU A 3 12.92 7.20 0.21
C LEU A 3 14.17 6.45 -0.26
N GLY A 4 15.30 7.16 -0.39
CA GLY A 4 16.56 6.51 -0.77
C GLY A 4 17.05 5.51 0.27
N GLN A 5 16.88 5.81 1.54
CA GLN A 5 17.25 4.89 2.62
C GLN A 5 16.34 3.66 2.63
N ILE A 6 15.04 3.84 2.42
CA ILE A 6 14.09 2.72 2.31
C ILE A 6 14.48 1.83 1.12
N TYR A 7 14.74 2.43 -0.03
CA TYR A 7 15.11 1.69 -1.23
C TYR A 7 16.41 0.90 -1.00
N HIS A 8 17.40 1.51 -0.37
CA HIS A 8 18.64 0.82 -0.03
C HIS A 8 18.39 -0.40 0.87
N PHE A 9 17.52 -0.24 1.87
CA PHE A 9 17.15 -1.35 2.75
C PHE A 9 16.49 -2.49 1.98
N LEU A 10 15.57 -2.16 1.07
CA LEU A 10 14.88 -3.17 0.26
C LEU A 10 15.83 -3.94 -0.63
N LYS A 11 16.82 -3.26 -1.21
CA LYS A 11 17.84 -3.90 -2.04
C LYS A 11 18.77 -4.79 -1.22
N THR A 12 19.05 -4.39 0.02
CA THR A 12 19.93 -5.15 0.91
C THR A 12 19.28 -6.45 1.40
N TYR A 13 17.96 -6.42 1.60
CA TYR A 13 17.20 -7.56 2.14
C TYR A 13 16.06 -7.98 1.21
N PRO A 14 16.36 -8.42 -0.02
CA PRO A 14 15.33 -8.64 -1.04
C PRO A 14 14.41 -9.84 -0.75
N GLU A 15 14.80 -10.74 0.12
CA GLU A 15 13.99 -11.92 0.45
C GLU A 15 12.91 -11.64 1.51
N ASN A 16 13.02 -10.52 2.21
CA ASN A 16 12.09 -10.19 3.27
C ASN A 16 10.78 -9.62 2.72
N ARG A 17 9.67 -10.06 3.29
CA ARG A 17 8.38 -9.44 3.04
C ARG A 17 8.27 -8.22 3.93
N ILE A 18 8.07 -7.06 3.34
CA ILE A 18 8.10 -5.79 4.04
C ILE A 18 6.80 -5.04 3.78
N VAL A 19 6.21 -4.51 4.83
CA VAL A 19 5.04 -3.63 4.74
C VAL A 19 5.50 -2.22 5.07
N LEU A 20 5.31 -1.30 4.14
CA LEU A 20 5.66 0.10 4.33
C LEU A 20 4.42 0.89 4.74
N ALA A 21 4.50 1.56 5.87
CA ALA A 21 3.41 2.39 6.38
C ALA A 21 3.20 3.63 5.51
N HIS A 22 1.99 4.16 5.54
CA HIS A 22 1.66 5.43 4.89
C HIS A 22 2.05 5.46 3.41
N TRP A 23 1.73 4.39 2.69
CA TRP A 23 2.07 4.27 1.26
C TRP A 23 3.59 4.33 1.00
N GLY A 24 4.39 4.01 2.02
CA GLY A 24 5.84 4.09 1.91
C GLY A 24 6.34 5.50 1.64
N GLY A 25 5.57 6.53 2.04
CA GLY A 25 5.92 7.91 1.76
C GLY A 25 5.89 8.24 0.27
N GLY A 26 5.11 7.50 -0.51
CA GLY A 26 5.03 7.68 -1.96
C GLY A 26 5.97 6.78 -2.75
N LEU A 27 6.71 5.90 -2.09
CA LEU A 27 7.67 5.03 -2.76
C LEU A 27 7.02 4.14 -3.82
N PHE A 28 5.74 3.79 -3.66
CA PHE A 28 5.02 2.97 -4.64
C PHE A 28 5.09 3.53 -6.06
N PHE A 29 5.10 4.86 -6.19
CA PHE A 29 5.16 5.52 -7.49
C PHE A 29 6.40 5.12 -8.28
N TYR A 30 7.49 4.81 -7.59
CA TYR A 30 8.74 4.45 -8.23
C TYR A 30 8.72 3.06 -8.86
N ALA A 31 7.66 2.27 -8.65
CA ALA A 31 7.47 1.03 -9.40
C ALA A 31 7.28 1.27 -10.90
N LEU A 32 7.01 2.51 -11.30
CA LEU A 32 6.96 2.92 -12.72
C LEU A 32 8.34 3.11 -13.33
N MET A 33 9.40 3.09 -12.53
CA MET A 33 10.75 3.25 -13.03
C MET A 33 11.25 1.96 -13.68
N LYS A 34 12.53 1.95 -14.02
CA LYS A 34 13.14 0.81 -14.71
C LYS A 34 13.07 -0.47 -13.89
N LYS A 35 13.27 -1.58 -14.58
CA LYS A 35 13.15 -2.94 -14.07
C LYS A 35 13.78 -3.17 -12.70
N GLU A 36 14.97 -2.62 -12.44
CA GLU A 36 15.68 -2.80 -11.18
C GLU A 36 14.86 -2.30 -9.99
N VAL A 37 14.29 -1.12 -10.10
CA VAL A 37 13.46 -0.53 -9.03
C VAL A 37 12.17 -1.33 -8.86
N LYS A 38 11.53 -1.69 -9.96
CA LYS A 38 10.31 -2.49 -9.94
C LYS A 38 10.55 -3.84 -9.25
N GLU A 39 11.66 -4.49 -9.55
CA GLU A 39 12.02 -5.76 -8.91
C GLU A 39 12.29 -5.60 -7.41
N ALA A 40 12.97 -4.53 -7.01
CA ALA A 40 13.21 -4.25 -5.61
C ALA A 40 11.91 -4.07 -4.81
N LEU A 41 10.84 -3.62 -5.45
CA LEU A 41 9.53 -3.42 -4.80
C LEU A 41 8.61 -4.63 -4.91
N SER A 42 9.05 -5.75 -5.53
CA SER A 42 8.15 -6.88 -5.81
C SER A 42 7.68 -7.64 -4.58
N TYR A 43 8.40 -7.60 -3.46
CA TYR A 43 7.99 -8.23 -2.20
C TYR A 43 7.62 -7.19 -1.14
N VAL A 44 7.14 -6.04 -1.59
CA VAL A 44 6.77 -4.95 -0.70
C VAL A 44 5.27 -4.73 -0.76
N TRP A 45 4.67 -4.58 0.41
CA TRP A 45 3.27 -4.20 0.57
C TRP A 45 3.21 -2.79 1.14
N PHE A 46 2.10 -2.11 0.92
CA PHE A 46 1.92 -0.73 1.35
C PHE A 46 0.64 -0.63 2.15
N ASP A 47 0.68 0.03 3.30
CA ASP A 47 -0.53 0.22 4.06
C ASP A 47 -1.14 1.61 3.84
N THR A 48 -2.42 1.71 4.18
CA THR A 48 -3.23 2.91 3.94
C THR A 48 -3.25 3.87 5.12
N ALA A 49 -2.50 3.60 6.17
CA ALA A 49 -2.58 4.38 7.41
C ALA A 49 -2.45 5.88 7.16
N ALA A 50 -3.28 6.65 7.85
CA ALA A 50 -3.32 8.11 7.77
C ALA A 50 -3.62 8.70 6.38
N SER A 51 -4.08 7.88 5.42
CA SER A 51 -4.44 8.38 4.08
C SER A 51 -5.33 9.62 4.09
N PRO A 52 -6.41 9.69 4.91
CA PRO A 52 -7.26 10.88 4.91
C PRO A 52 -6.56 12.17 5.26
N TYR A 53 -5.46 12.11 6.01
CA TYR A 53 -4.69 13.30 6.35
C TYR A 53 -3.58 13.60 5.36
N LEU A 54 -3.00 12.58 4.74
CA LEU A 54 -1.76 12.73 3.98
C LEU A 54 -1.97 12.80 2.48
N TYR A 55 -3.06 12.21 1.97
CA TYR A 55 -3.22 12.02 0.52
C TYR A 55 -4.61 12.38 0.05
N ASN A 56 -4.69 12.77 -1.23
CA ASN A 56 -5.94 12.83 -1.95
C ASN A 56 -6.50 11.41 -2.09
N PRO A 57 -7.85 11.21 -2.02
CA PRO A 57 -8.44 9.87 -2.16
C PRO A 57 -8.07 9.12 -3.45
N ASP A 58 -7.64 9.81 -4.49
CA ASP A 58 -7.17 9.14 -5.71
C ASP A 58 -5.97 8.23 -5.48
N VAL A 59 -5.28 8.36 -4.34
CA VAL A 59 -4.12 7.52 -4.02
C VAL A 59 -4.48 6.03 -4.05
N TYR A 60 -5.66 5.65 -3.57
CA TYR A 60 -6.06 4.24 -3.55
C TYR A 60 -6.11 3.65 -4.96
N ARG A 61 -6.74 4.37 -5.88
CA ARG A 61 -6.86 3.92 -7.27
C ARG A 61 -5.52 3.94 -7.98
N LEU A 62 -4.79 5.03 -7.87
CA LEU A 62 -3.50 5.19 -8.56
C LEU A 62 -2.48 4.17 -8.05
N ALA A 63 -2.38 3.98 -6.75
CA ALA A 63 -1.47 2.99 -6.20
C ALA A 63 -1.85 1.58 -6.68
N GLY A 64 -3.14 1.24 -6.66
CA GLY A 64 -3.61 -0.05 -7.13
C GLY A 64 -3.28 -0.31 -8.59
N GLU A 65 -3.39 0.72 -9.43
CA GLU A 65 -3.03 0.61 -10.85
C GLU A 65 -1.52 0.42 -11.05
N ILE A 66 -0.71 1.03 -10.20
CA ILE A 66 0.76 0.97 -10.32
C ILE A 66 1.32 -0.33 -9.77
N ILE A 67 0.92 -0.73 -8.57
CA ILE A 67 1.53 -1.87 -7.87
C ILE A 67 0.64 -3.11 -7.80
N GLY A 68 -0.64 -2.98 -8.14
CA GLY A 68 -1.62 -4.04 -7.95
C GLY A 68 -2.36 -3.90 -6.63
N PHE A 69 -3.70 -4.09 -6.66
CA PHE A 69 -4.53 -3.94 -5.46
C PHE A 69 -4.22 -4.99 -4.38
N GLU A 70 -3.67 -6.12 -4.77
CA GLU A 70 -3.30 -7.20 -3.86
C GLU A 70 -2.13 -6.85 -2.93
N ARG A 71 -1.43 -5.77 -3.19
CA ARG A 71 -0.28 -5.34 -2.40
C ARG A 71 -0.59 -4.15 -1.49
N ILE A 72 -1.84 -3.77 -1.43
CA ILE A 72 -2.31 -2.71 -0.54
C ILE A 72 -2.98 -3.36 0.67
N ILE A 73 -2.52 -2.97 1.86
CA ILE A 73 -3.03 -3.51 3.12
C ILE A 73 -3.70 -2.39 3.91
N PHE A 74 -4.87 -2.70 4.46
CA PHE A 74 -5.60 -1.73 5.27
C PHE A 74 -4.90 -1.48 6.60
N GLY A 75 -4.66 -0.21 6.91
CA GLY A 75 -4.26 0.26 8.20
C GLY A 75 -4.97 1.59 8.44
N SER A 76 -5.52 1.82 9.63
CA SER A 76 -6.28 3.02 9.93
C SER A 76 -5.53 4.01 10.83
N ASP A 77 -4.49 3.54 11.50
CA ASP A 77 -3.82 4.32 12.54
C ASP A 77 -4.81 4.75 13.65
N TYR A 78 -5.77 3.84 13.94
CA TYR A 78 -6.76 4.05 15.00
C TYR A 78 -6.04 4.26 16.34
N PRO A 79 -6.47 5.17 17.21
CA PRO A 79 -7.74 5.92 17.17
C PRO A 79 -7.68 7.25 16.42
N LEU A 80 -6.60 7.57 15.74
CA LEU A 80 -6.46 8.83 15.00
C LEU A 80 -7.58 8.99 13.96
N LEU A 81 -7.88 7.91 13.23
CA LEU A 81 -8.92 7.89 12.21
C LEU A 81 -9.74 6.61 12.32
N ARG A 82 -11.03 6.71 12.03
CA ARG A 82 -11.93 5.55 12.05
C ARG A 82 -11.90 4.81 10.72
N PRO A 83 -11.94 3.47 10.76
CA PRO A 83 -11.92 2.66 9.52
C PRO A 83 -12.98 3.03 8.48
N GLY A 84 -14.19 3.42 8.93
CA GLY A 84 -15.28 3.79 8.02
C GLY A 84 -14.93 4.94 7.08
N ARG A 85 -14.09 5.86 7.52
CA ARG A 85 -13.65 6.97 6.67
C ARG A 85 -12.84 6.50 5.48
N TYR A 86 -11.99 5.50 5.69
CA TYR A 86 -11.20 4.90 4.60
C TYR A 86 -12.08 4.22 3.57
N LEU A 87 -13.10 3.49 4.03
CA LEU A 87 -14.02 2.82 3.14
C LEU A 87 -14.76 3.82 2.25
N LYS A 88 -15.22 4.93 2.83
CA LYS A 88 -15.87 6.00 2.08
C LYS A 88 -14.94 6.61 1.04
N GLU A 89 -13.69 6.82 1.40
CA GLU A 89 -12.70 7.36 0.46
C GLU A 89 -12.45 6.42 -0.71
N MET A 90 -12.32 5.12 -0.42
CA MET A 90 -12.13 4.12 -1.47
C MET A 90 -13.31 4.06 -2.43
N GLU A 91 -14.53 4.12 -1.88
CA GLU A 91 -15.74 4.15 -2.70
C GLU A 91 -15.79 5.41 -3.57
N SER A 92 -15.49 6.57 -2.99
CA SER A 92 -15.49 7.83 -3.74
C SER A 92 -14.40 7.89 -4.81
N ALA A 93 -13.30 7.19 -4.60
CA ALA A 93 -12.21 7.08 -5.58
C ALA A 93 -12.55 6.12 -6.72
N GLY A 94 -13.69 5.44 -6.67
CA GLY A 94 -14.16 4.57 -7.73
C GLY A 94 -13.64 3.14 -7.69
N LEU A 95 -13.13 2.67 -6.54
CA LEU A 95 -12.69 1.30 -6.40
C LEU A 95 -13.90 0.34 -6.44
N SER A 96 -13.72 -0.81 -7.10
CA SER A 96 -14.73 -1.86 -7.11
C SER A 96 -14.85 -2.51 -5.72
N SER A 97 -15.99 -3.13 -5.43
CA SER A 97 -16.16 -3.89 -4.19
C SER A 97 -15.11 -4.96 -4.03
N LYS A 98 -14.71 -5.61 -5.13
CA LYS A 98 -13.66 -6.62 -5.12
C LYS A 98 -12.33 -6.04 -4.67
N SER A 99 -11.95 -4.88 -5.18
CA SER A 99 -10.70 -4.22 -4.78
C SER A 99 -10.75 -3.76 -3.33
N ILE A 100 -11.87 -3.20 -2.89
CA ILE A 100 -12.06 -2.79 -1.50
C ILE A 100 -11.93 -3.98 -0.54
N ASN A 101 -12.53 -5.11 -0.87
CA ASN A 101 -12.44 -6.32 -0.05
C ASN A 101 -11.00 -6.83 0.05
N LYS A 102 -10.25 -6.77 -1.03
CA LYS A 102 -8.82 -7.14 -1.01
C LYS A 102 -8.06 -6.27 -0.02
N ILE A 103 -8.22 -4.95 -0.13
CA ILE A 103 -7.53 -4.00 0.74
C ILE A 103 -8.00 -4.15 2.18
N ALA A 104 -9.29 -4.30 2.41
CA ALA A 104 -9.87 -4.31 3.76
C ALA A 104 -9.42 -5.49 4.62
N GLY A 105 -9.06 -6.63 4.02
CA GLY A 105 -8.64 -7.77 4.84
C GLY A 105 -8.05 -8.95 4.08
N GLU A 106 -8.48 -9.21 2.85
CA GLU A 106 -8.04 -10.39 2.11
C GLU A 106 -6.52 -10.40 1.86
N ASN A 107 -5.95 -9.24 1.53
CA ASN A 107 -4.52 -9.14 1.27
C ASN A 107 -3.69 -9.42 2.51
N ALA A 108 -4.07 -8.88 3.66
CA ALA A 108 -3.37 -9.13 4.91
C ALA A 108 -3.48 -10.60 5.31
N ALA A 109 -4.65 -11.20 5.14
CA ALA A 109 -4.87 -12.61 5.45
C ALA A 109 -3.98 -13.49 4.57
N SER A 110 -3.90 -13.19 3.28
CA SER A 110 -3.03 -13.91 2.35
C SER A 110 -1.55 -13.77 2.72
N LEU A 111 -1.12 -12.55 3.02
CA LEU A 111 0.27 -12.28 3.41
C LEU A 111 0.66 -13.05 4.67
N LEU A 112 -0.25 -13.15 5.63
CA LEU A 112 -0.03 -13.86 6.89
C LEU A 112 -0.26 -15.38 6.81
N GLY A 113 -0.68 -15.88 5.65
CA GLY A 113 -0.92 -17.31 5.47
C GLY A 113 -2.17 -17.83 6.17
N LEU A 114 -3.20 -16.98 6.33
CA LEU A 114 -4.45 -17.35 7.01
C LEU A 114 -5.48 -18.02 6.10
N PHE A 115 -5.18 -18.12 4.83
CA PHE A 115 -6.01 -18.84 3.85
C PHE A 115 -5.31 -20.07 3.34
#